data_276804bceec09a8406178fee23fd5370
#
_entry.id   276804bceec09a8406178fee23fd5370
#
_cell.length_a   1.000
_cell.length_b   1.000
_cell.length_c   1.000
_cell.angle_alpha   90.00
_cell.angle_beta   90.00
_cell.angle_gamma   90.00
#
_symmetry.space_group_name_H-M   'P 1'
#
loop_
_entity.id
_entity.type
_entity.pdbx_description
1 polymer ?
#
loop_
_entity_poly.entity_id
_entity_poly.type
_entity_poly.pdbx_seq_one_letter_code
_entity_poly.pdbx_strand_id
1 'polypeptide(L)'
;ISRYAVNSWGVFYLQAEKGYSTLDASFIISISSVFGIVGTMFSGVISDRFFGGRRNIPALIFGLMNVFALCLFLLVPGVHFWMDALAMMLFGLGIGVLICFLGGLMAVDIAPRNASGAALGVVGIASYIGAGLQDVMSGVLIEGNKQLVDGVEVYDFTYINWFWIGAALLSVLLALLVWNARSKE
;
A
#
# COMPACT_ATOMS: atom_id res chain seq x y z
N ILE A 1 0.11 0.86 -6.00
CA ILE A 1 0.32 -0.60 -6.18
C ILE A 1 -0.01 -1.33 -4.87
N SER A 2 0.77 -1.22 -3.79
CA SER A 2 0.63 -2.01 -2.55
C SER A 2 -0.78 -1.98 -1.94
N ARG A 3 -1.46 -0.83 -1.93
CA ARG A 3 -2.85 -0.72 -1.44
C ARG A 3 -3.81 -1.61 -2.21
N TYR A 4 -3.71 -1.60 -3.54
CA TYR A 4 -4.59 -2.40 -4.38
C TYR A 4 -4.28 -3.89 -4.27
N ALA A 5 -2.99 -4.26 -4.14
CA ALA A 5 -2.57 -5.63 -3.89
C ALA A 5 -3.26 -6.22 -2.65
N VAL A 6 -3.18 -5.51 -1.51
CA VAL A 6 -3.80 -5.95 -0.26
C VAL A 6 -5.33 -5.97 -0.36
N ASN A 7 -5.95 -4.98 -1.00
CA ASN A 7 -7.41 -4.92 -1.10
C ASN A 7 -7.99 -5.98 -2.05
N SER A 8 -7.32 -6.25 -3.19
CA SER A 8 -7.80 -7.22 -4.19
C SER A 8 -7.46 -8.66 -3.81
N TRP A 9 -6.25 -8.89 -3.31
CA TRP A 9 -5.71 -10.23 -3.12
C TRP A 9 -5.48 -10.64 -1.66
N GLY A 10 -5.57 -9.69 -0.71
CA GLY A 10 -5.23 -9.93 0.69
C GLY A 10 -6.09 -11.00 1.37
N VAL A 11 -7.40 -11.03 1.11
CA VAL A 11 -8.28 -12.06 1.65
C VAL A 11 -7.91 -13.44 1.08
N PHE A 12 -7.71 -13.53 -0.22
CA PHE A 12 -7.30 -14.77 -0.88
C PHE A 12 -5.93 -15.25 -0.36
N TYR A 13 -4.96 -14.34 -0.21
CA TYR A 13 -3.66 -14.66 0.37
C TYR A 13 -3.77 -15.24 1.78
N LEU A 14 -4.55 -14.61 2.65
CA LEU A 14 -4.74 -15.09 4.02
C LEU A 14 -5.41 -16.47 4.07
N GLN A 15 -6.31 -16.75 3.15
CA GLN A 15 -6.98 -18.05 3.07
C GLN A 15 -6.05 -19.13 2.49
N ALA A 16 -5.44 -18.86 1.33
CA ALA A 16 -4.70 -19.87 0.58
C ALA A 16 -3.30 -20.14 1.17
N GLU A 17 -2.60 -19.09 1.63
CA GLU A 17 -1.24 -19.22 2.17
C GLU A 17 -1.22 -19.47 3.67
N LYS A 18 -2.02 -18.73 4.44
CA LYS A 18 -2.01 -18.80 5.90
C LYS A 18 -3.09 -19.71 6.49
N GLY A 19 -4.12 -20.09 5.73
CA GLY A 19 -5.17 -20.98 6.17
C GLY A 19 -6.25 -20.35 7.06
N TYR A 20 -6.44 -19.02 6.98
CA TYR A 20 -7.51 -18.33 7.69
C TYR A 20 -8.89 -18.66 7.14
N SER A 21 -9.92 -18.60 8.00
CA SER A 21 -11.30 -18.57 7.55
C SER A 21 -11.59 -17.30 6.74
N THR A 22 -12.58 -17.33 5.85
CA THR A 22 -13.00 -16.15 5.08
C THR A 22 -13.37 -14.97 5.98
N LEU A 23 -13.97 -15.26 7.13
CA LEU A 23 -14.43 -14.25 8.07
C LEU A 23 -13.24 -13.57 8.77
N ASP A 24 -12.28 -14.34 9.27
CA ASP A 24 -11.08 -13.81 9.93
C ASP A 24 -10.21 -13.04 8.94
N ALA A 25 -10.01 -13.59 7.73
CA ALA A 25 -9.25 -12.92 6.67
C ALA A 25 -9.88 -11.56 6.31
N SER A 26 -11.20 -11.52 6.12
CA SER A 26 -11.93 -10.28 5.83
C SER A 26 -11.87 -9.29 6.98
N PHE A 27 -11.92 -9.76 8.22
CA PHE A 27 -11.78 -8.90 9.40
C PHE A 27 -10.40 -8.28 9.48
N ILE A 28 -9.33 -9.06 9.30
CA ILE A 28 -7.94 -8.58 9.30
C ILE A 28 -7.75 -7.51 8.22
N ILE A 29 -8.21 -7.74 6.99
CA ILE A 29 -8.09 -6.75 5.91
C ILE A 29 -8.90 -5.49 6.21
N SER A 30 -10.08 -5.61 6.82
CA SER A 30 -10.92 -4.48 7.20
C SER A 30 -10.25 -3.53 8.20
N ILE A 31 -9.37 -4.05 9.07
CA ILE A 31 -8.55 -3.25 9.98
C ILE A 31 -7.75 -2.20 9.20
N SER A 32 -7.16 -2.58 8.08
CA SER A 32 -6.38 -1.65 7.26
C SER A 32 -7.22 -0.48 6.73
N SER A 33 -8.48 -0.74 6.38
CA SER A 33 -9.39 0.31 5.89
C SER A 33 -9.76 1.31 6.99
N VAL A 34 -10.08 0.81 8.19
CA VAL A 34 -10.42 1.66 9.35
C VAL A 34 -9.22 2.55 9.72
N PHE A 35 -8.03 1.95 9.86
CA PHE A 35 -6.82 2.71 10.20
C PHE A 35 -6.35 3.58 9.04
N GLY A 36 -6.68 3.27 7.80
CA GLY A 36 -6.48 4.14 6.64
C GLY A 36 -7.26 5.45 6.74
N ILE A 37 -8.52 5.41 7.20
CA ILE A 37 -9.32 6.61 7.49
C ILE A 37 -8.64 7.43 8.59
N VAL A 38 -8.25 6.80 9.69
CA VAL A 38 -7.54 7.45 10.80
C VAL A 38 -6.25 8.12 10.29
N GLY A 39 -5.42 7.41 9.52
CA GLY A 39 -4.19 7.95 8.92
C GLY A 39 -4.46 9.18 8.05
N THR A 40 -5.49 9.13 7.21
CA THR A 40 -5.87 10.26 6.35
C THR A 40 -6.32 11.47 7.18
N MET A 41 -7.15 11.27 8.21
CA MET A 41 -7.64 12.35 9.05
C MET A 41 -6.52 13.06 9.83
N PHE A 42 -5.56 12.32 10.34
CA PHE A 42 -4.46 12.87 11.13
C PHE A 42 -3.25 13.31 10.30
N SER A 43 -3.21 13.04 9.01
CA SER A 43 -2.08 13.35 8.14
C SER A 43 -1.69 14.84 8.16
N GLY A 44 -2.68 15.74 8.07
CA GLY A 44 -2.46 17.20 8.14
C GLY A 44 -1.85 17.62 9.48
N VAL A 45 -2.43 17.16 10.59
CA VAL A 45 -1.93 17.46 11.94
C VAL A 45 -0.51 16.94 12.14
N ILE A 46 -0.21 15.73 11.63
CA ILE A 46 1.14 15.15 11.68
C ILE A 46 2.12 16.05 10.93
N SER A 47 1.79 16.46 9.72
CA SER A 47 2.66 17.31 8.90
C SER A 47 2.91 18.68 9.55
N ASP A 48 1.85 19.35 9.98
CA ASP A 48 1.92 20.74 10.42
C ASP A 48 2.55 20.87 11.81
N ARG A 49 2.19 19.96 12.74
CA ARG A 49 2.63 20.05 14.13
C ARG A 49 4.03 19.48 14.38
N PHE A 50 4.36 18.37 13.71
CA PHE A 50 5.64 17.66 13.97
C PHE A 50 6.71 17.97 12.94
N PHE A 51 6.34 18.37 11.72
CA PHE A 51 7.29 18.54 10.62
C PHE A 51 7.27 19.94 10.01
N GLY A 52 6.56 20.92 10.66
CA GLY A 52 6.53 22.31 10.20
C GLY A 52 6.02 22.47 8.77
N GLY A 53 5.02 21.68 8.36
CA GLY A 53 4.45 21.67 7.03
C GLY A 53 5.29 20.97 5.95
N ARG A 54 6.45 20.41 6.30
CA ARG A 54 7.27 19.62 5.38
C ARG A 54 6.65 18.25 5.20
N ARG A 55 6.20 17.93 3.98
CA ARG A 55 5.48 16.68 3.67
C ARG A 55 6.38 15.53 3.27
N ASN A 56 7.61 15.81 2.85
CA ASN A 56 8.56 14.81 2.38
C ASN A 56 9.02 13.87 3.49
N ILE A 57 9.30 14.42 4.69
CA ILE A 57 9.80 13.64 5.82
C ILE A 57 8.75 12.63 6.32
N PRO A 58 7.50 13.06 6.66
CA PRO A 58 6.49 12.09 7.06
C PRO A 58 6.13 11.11 5.93
N ALA A 59 6.12 11.53 4.66
CA ALA A 59 5.89 10.61 3.54
C ALA A 59 6.95 9.50 3.51
N LEU A 60 8.23 9.79 3.76
CA LEU A 60 9.28 8.79 3.85
C LEU A 60 9.08 7.85 5.05
N ILE A 61 8.82 8.41 6.23
CA ILE A 61 8.63 7.62 7.47
C ILE A 61 7.46 6.66 7.30
N PHE A 62 6.31 7.15 6.84
CA PHE A 62 5.13 6.31 6.62
C PHE A 62 5.28 5.37 5.42
N GLY A 63 6.09 5.73 4.43
CA GLY A 63 6.49 4.85 3.34
C GLY A 63 7.31 3.65 3.84
N LEU A 64 8.31 3.88 4.66
CA LEU A 64 9.12 2.83 5.29
C LEU A 64 8.29 1.97 6.25
N MET A 65 7.41 2.60 7.04
CA MET A 65 6.46 1.88 7.90
C MET A 65 5.55 0.96 7.09
N ASN A 66 5.10 1.41 5.92
CA ASN A 66 4.29 0.61 5.02
C ASN A 66 5.04 -0.61 4.47
N VAL A 67 6.31 -0.45 4.07
CA VAL A 67 7.18 -1.56 3.65
C VAL A 67 7.37 -2.55 4.80
N PHE A 68 7.66 -2.05 6.00
CA PHE A 68 7.82 -2.89 7.19
C PHE A 68 6.54 -3.68 7.50
N ALA A 69 5.38 -3.03 7.44
CA ALA A 69 4.08 -3.66 7.65
C ALA A 69 3.81 -4.77 6.62
N LEU A 70 4.14 -4.54 5.34
CA LEU A 70 4.05 -5.56 4.30
C LEU A 70 5.00 -6.73 4.56
N CYS A 71 6.24 -6.46 4.94
CA CYS A 71 7.17 -7.54 5.29
C CYS A 71 6.65 -8.36 6.47
N LEU A 72 6.12 -7.71 7.50
CA LEU A 72 5.52 -8.40 8.65
C LEU A 72 4.32 -9.25 8.22
N PHE A 73 3.48 -8.75 7.34
CA PHE A 73 2.30 -9.45 6.86
C PHE A 73 2.64 -10.64 5.94
N LEU A 74 3.59 -10.48 5.02
CA LEU A 74 3.88 -11.46 3.97
C LEU A 74 4.95 -12.48 4.37
N LEU A 75 5.92 -12.10 5.21
CA LEU A 75 7.07 -12.96 5.50
C LEU A 75 6.92 -13.75 6.82
N VAL A 76 5.94 -13.42 7.66
CA VAL A 76 5.66 -14.22 8.88
C VAL A 76 4.73 -15.38 8.50
N PRO A 77 5.24 -16.63 8.52
CA PRO A 77 4.44 -17.78 8.14
C PRO A 77 3.44 -18.17 9.23
N GLY A 78 2.36 -18.84 8.83
CA GLY A 78 1.37 -19.41 9.74
C GLY A 78 0.29 -18.43 10.22
N VAL A 79 -0.60 -18.96 11.06
CA VAL A 79 -1.78 -18.22 11.56
C VAL A 79 -1.39 -17.47 12.84
N HIS A 80 -1.14 -16.19 12.73
CA HIS A 80 -0.83 -15.30 13.86
C HIS A 80 -1.75 -14.08 13.84
N PHE A 81 -3.03 -14.28 14.22
CA PHE A 81 -4.08 -13.27 14.12
C PHE A 81 -3.65 -11.87 14.60
N TRP A 82 -3.05 -11.76 15.78
CA TRP A 82 -2.64 -10.47 16.35
C TRP A 82 -1.48 -9.82 15.58
N MET A 83 -0.57 -10.61 15.03
CA MET A 83 0.52 -10.09 14.21
C MET A 83 0.01 -9.59 12.86
N ASP A 84 -0.87 -10.35 12.22
CA ASP A 84 -1.47 -9.96 10.96
C ASP A 84 -2.40 -8.74 11.15
N ALA A 85 -3.14 -8.67 12.24
CA ALA A 85 -3.95 -7.51 12.60
C ALA A 85 -3.08 -6.26 12.84
N LEU A 86 -1.95 -6.40 13.56
CA LEU A 86 -0.99 -5.32 13.78
C LEU A 86 -0.35 -4.85 12.46
N ALA A 87 0.04 -5.79 11.61
CA ALA A 87 0.60 -5.48 10.29
C ALA A 87 -0.41 -4.69 9.46
N MET A 88 -1.69 -5.10 9.43
CA MET A 88 -2.74 -4.40 8.70
C MET A 88 -3.10 -3.04 9.31
N MET A 89 -3.01 -2.89 10.62
CA MET A 89 -3.16 -1.60 11.29
C MET A 89 -2.07 -0.61 10.85
N LEU A 90 -0.80 -1.02 10.92
CA LEU A 90 0.34 -0.20 10.49
C LEU A 90 0.28 0.12 9.00
N PHE A 91 -0.07 -0.88 8.19
CA PHE A 91 -0.25 -0.72 6.75
C PHE A 91 -1.34 0.31 6.44
N GLY A 92 -2.50 0.19 7.08
CA GLY A 92 -3.62 1.12 6.89
C GLY A 92 -3.24 2.56 7.26
N LEU A 93 -2.65 2.78 8.45
CA LEU A 93 -2.16 4.09 8.87
C LEU A 93 -1.19 4.68 7.85
N GLY A 94 -0.18 3.89 7.42
CA GLY A 94 0.81 4.32 6.44
C GLY A 94 0.19 4.72 5.11
N ILE A 95 -0.67 3.86 4.57
CA ILE A 95 -1.37 4.11 3.30
C ILE A 95 -2.27 5.34 3.40
N GLY A 96 -3.01 5.53 4.50
CA GLY A 96 -3.88 6.70 4.68
C GLY A 96 -3.10 8.01 4.62
N VAL A 97 -1.98 8.09 5.33
CA VAL A 97 -1.08 9.26 5.30
C VAL A 97 -0.46 9.46 3.91
N LEU A 98 0.03 8.38 3.28
CA LEU A 98 0.66 8.46 1.96
C LEU A 98 -0.31 8.89 0.85
N ILE A 99 -1.56 8.43 0.88
CA ILE A 99 -2.58 8.86 -0.09
C ILE A 99 -2.83 10.35 0.05
N CYS A 100 -2.94 10.86 1.27
CA CYS A 100 -3.14 12.28 1.51
C CYS A 100 -1.95 13.11 0.99
N PHE A 101 -0.73 12.71 1.29
CA PHE A 101 0.46 13.47 0.91
C PHE A 101 0.78 13.31 -0.59
N LEU A 102 0.99 12.09 -1.07
CA LEU A 102 1.44 11.86 -2.44
C LEU A 102 0.31 12.01 -3.46
N GLY A 103 -0.90 11.53 -3.11
CA GLY A 103 -2.06 11.57 -4.00
C GLY A 103 -2.81 12.90 -4.03
N GLY A 104 -2.64 13.72 -3.00
CA GLY A 104 -3.36 14.98 -2.86
C GLY A 104 -2.44 16.18 -2.70
N LEU A 105 -1.93 16.36 -1.49
CA LEU A 105 -1.30 17.60 -1.08
C LEU A 105 -0.02 17.95 -1.87
N MET A 106 0.88 16.98 -2.10
CA MET A 106 2.11 17.24 -2.86
C MET A 106 1.84 17.55 -4.33
N ALA A 107 0.83 16.92 -4.94
CA ALA A 107 0.45 17.21 -6.31
C ALA A 107 -0.07 18.66 -6.45
N VAL A 108 -0.85 19.12 -5.47
CA VAL A 108 -1.36 20.50 -5.43
C VAL A 108 -0.25 21.51 -5.14
N ASP A 109 0.70 21.17 -4.26
CA ASP A 109 1.82 22.06 -3.93
C ASP A 109 2.82 22.27 -5.07
N ILE A 110 3.00 21.26 -5.93
CA ILE A 110 3.91 21.32 -7.07
C ILE A 110 3.25 22.02 -8.27
N ALA A 111 1.93 21.90 -8.42
CA ALA A 111 1.19 22.45 -9.55
C ALA A 111 0.88 23.94 -9.37
N PRO A 112 0.84 24.74 -10.44
CA PRO A 112 0.30 26.09 -10.40
C PRO A 112 -1.17 26.07 -9.92
N ARG A 113 -1.59 27.10 -9.20
CA ARG A 113 -2.94 27.17 -8.59
C ARG A 113 -4.09 26.97 -9.57
N ASN A 114 -3.92 27.42 -10.80
CA ASN A 114 -4.90 27.26 -11.88
C ASN A 114 -4.89 25.86 -12.52
N ALA A 115 -3.91 25.01 -12.22
CA ALA A 115 -3.75 23.66 -12.78
C ALA A 115 -3.86 22.55 -11.72
N SER A 116 -4.21 22.87 -10.47
CA SER A 116 -4.29 21.88 -9.38
C SER A 116 -5.24 20.72 -9.69
N GLY A 117 -6.39 20.99 -10.32
CA GLY A 117 -7.33 19.95 -10.73
C GLY A 117 -6.78 19.03 -11.80
N ALA A 118 -6.01 19.57 -12.77
CA ALA A 118 -5.35 18.77 -13.80
C ALA A 118 -4.25 17.88 -13.19
N ALA A 119 -3.48 18.42 -12.23
CA ALA A 119 -2.44 17.64 -11.52
C ALA A 119 -3.04 16.45 -10.76
N LEU A 120 -4.13 16.67 -10.03
CA LEU A 120 -4.85 15.60 -9.34
C LEU A 120 -5.43 14.57 -10.32
N GLY A 121 -5.93 15.01 -11.46
CA GLY A 121 -6.42 14.13 -12.53
C GLY A 121 -5.32 13.21 -13.09
N VAL A 122 -4.12 13.76 -13.35
CA VAL A 122 -2.95 12.99 -13.82
C VAL A 122 -2.52 11.95 -12.79
N VAL A 123 -2.45 12.34 -11.50
CA VAL A 123 -2.12 11.42 -10.41
C VAL A 123 -3.18 10.30 -10.30
N GLY A 124 -4.47 10.66 -10.44
CA GLY A 124 -5.56 9.69 -10.44
C GLY A 124 -5.44 8.67 -11.57
N ILE A 125 -5.25 9.12 -12.80
CA ILE A 125 -5.07 8.25 -13.99
C ILE A 125 -3.88 7.33 -13.80
N ALA A 126 -2.71 7.86 -13.41
CA ALA A 126 -1.51 7.08 -13.16
C ALA A 126 -1.72 6.02 -12.05
N SER A 127 -2.46 6.37 -11.00
CA SER A 127 -2.81 5.46 -9.90
C SER A 127 -3.68 4.29 -10.38
N TYR A 128 -4.68 4.55 -11.22
CA TYR A 128 -5.56 3.49 -11.74
C TYR A 128 -4.85 2.61 -12.77
N ILE A 129 -4.00 3.17 -13.63
CA ILE A 129 -3.14 2.37 -14.52
C ILE A 129 -2.24 1.45 -13.70
N GLY A 130 -1.59 2.01 -12.66
CA GLY A 130 -0.76 1.22 -11.75
C GLY A 130 -1.53 0.13 -11.00
N ALA A 131 -2.81 0.40 -10.65
CA ALA A 131 -3.69 -0.60 -10.03
C ALA A 131 -4.01 -1.74 -10.99
N GLY A 132 -4.42 -1.43 -12.21
CA GLY A 132 -4.75 -2.45 -13.22
C GLY A 132 -3.54 -3.32 -13.59
N LEU A 133 -2.37 -2.71 -13.79
CA LEU A 133 -1.13 -3.45 -14.04
C LEU A 133 -0.78 -4.37 -12.86
N GLN A 134 -0.91 -3.88 -11.63
CA GLN A 134 -0.66 -4.67 -10.43
C GLN A 134 -1.62 -5.86 -10.33
N ASP A 135 -2.92 -5.66 -10.57
CA ASP A 135 -3.91 -6.74 -10.48
C ASP A 135 -3.66 -7.83 -11.54
N VAL A 136 -3.37 -7.43 -12.77
CA VAL A 136 -3.03 -8.38 -13.86
C VAL A 136 -1.75 -9.14 -13.53
N MET A 137 -0.68 -8.44 -13.11
CA MET A 137 0.59 -9.09 -12.76
C MET A 137 0.43 -10.02 -11.56
N SER A 138 -0.34 -9.63 -10.55
CA SER A 138 -0.63 -10.49 -9.40
C SER A 138 -1.37 -11.75 -9.82
N GLY A 139 -2.41 -11.62 -10.65
CA GLY A 139 -3.16 -12.77 -11.15
C GLY A 139 -2.28 -13.73 -11.95
N VAL A 140 -1.45 -13.20 -12.85
CA VAL A 140 -0.50 -14.02 -13.65
C VAL A 140 0.52 -14.74 -12.76
N LEU A 141 1.07 -14.06 -11.75
CA LEU A 141 2.05 -14.66 -10.83
C LEU A 141 1.42 -15.73 -9.95
N ILE A 142 0.22 -15.52 -9.45
CA ILE A 142 -0.51 -16.51 -8.63
C ILE A 142 -0.88 -17.73 -9.46
N GLU A 143 -1.50 -17.54 -10.62
CA GLU A 143 -1.93 -18.63 -11.49
C GLU A 143 -0.75 -19.41 -12.08
N GLY A 144 0.34 -18.70 -12.43
CA GLY A 144 1.55 -19.30 -12.99
C GLY A 144 2.35 -20.16 -12.00
N ASN A 145 2.16 -19.98 -10.71
CA ASN A 145 2.83 -20.74 -9.66
C ASN A 145 1.86 -21.69 -8.90
N LYS A 146 0.72 -21.97 -9.52
CA LYS A 146 -0.24 -22.95 -9.03
C LYS A 146 0.25 -24.39 -9.31
N GLN A 147 0.17 -25.25 -8.31
CA GLN A 147 0.49 -26.68 -8.41
C GLN A 147 -0.73 -27.52 -8.01
N LEU A 148 -0.90 -28.66 -8.66
CA LEU A 148 -1.91 -29.64 -8.28
C LEU A 148 -1.25 -30.70 -7.41
N VAL A 149 -1.58 -30.72 -6.12
CA VAL A 149 -1.09 -31.71 -5.16
C VAL A 149 -2.28 -32.54 -4.68
N ASP A 150 -2.28 -33.81 -4.94
CA ASP A 150 -3.37 -34.74 -4.58
C ASP A 150 -4.77 -34.31 -5.05
N GLY A 151 -4.84 -33.63 -6.21
CA GLY A 151 -6.09 -33.12 -6.78
C GLY A 151 -6.58 -31.81 -6.17
N VAL A 152 -5.81 -31.19 -5.26
CA VAL A 152 -6.09 -29.87 -4.66
C VAL A 152 -5.14 -28.84 -5.25
N GLU A 153 -5.66 -27.66 -5.59
CA GLU A 153 -4.86 -26.54 -6.06
C GLU A 153 -4.12 -25.90 -4.87
N VAL A 154 -2.78 -25.91 -4.94
CA VAL A 154 -1.89 -25.25 -3.97
C VAL A 154 -1.18 -24.12 -4.68
N TYR A 155 -1.19 -22.94 -4.08
CA TYR A 155 -0.60 -21.72 -4.62
C TYR A 155 0.71 -21.41 -3.93
N ASP A 156 1.77 -21.14 -4.71
CA ASP A 156 3.05 -20.64 -4.19
C ASP A 156 3.08 -19.11 -4.28
N PHE A 157 3.04 -18.47 -3.12
CA PHE A 157 3.02 -17.00 -3.02
C PHE A 157 4.41 -16.38 -2.95
N THR A 158 5.49 -17.14 -3.04
CA THR A 158 6.85 -16.62 -2.88
C THR A 158 7.16 -15.50 -3.87
N TYR A 159 6.88 -15.70 -5.16
CA TYR A 159 7.18 -14.70 -6.19
C TYR A 159 6.32 -13.44 -6.07
N ILE A 160 5.05 -13.59 -5.72
CA ILE A 160 4.17 -12.44 -5.58
C ILE A 160 4.47 -11.63 -4.31
N ASN A 161 4.89 -12.27 -3.23
CA ASN A 161 5.33 -11.58 -2.01
C ASN A 161 6.51 -10.65 -2.33
N TRP A 162 7.51 -11.13 -3.06
CA TRP A 162 8.64 -10.31 -3.49
C TRP A 162 8.23 -9.21 -4.48
N PHE A 163 7.27 -9.49 -5.35
CA PHE A 163 6.72 -8.47 -6.26
C PHE A 163 6.04 -7.34 -5.48
N TRP A 164 5.20 -7.65 -4.49
CA TRP A 164 4.51 -6.63 -3.70
C TRP A 164 5.46 -5.83 -2.81
N ILE A 165 6.42 -6.48 -2.16
CA ILE A 165 7.46 -5.81 -1.36
C ILE A 165 8.35 -4.95 -2.26
N GLY A 166 8.79 -5.47 -3.39
CA GLY A 166 9.61 -4.75 -4.37
C GLY A 166 8.90 -3.50 -4.92
N ALA A 167 7.60 -3.61 -5.23
CA ALA A 167 6.80 -2.48 -5.66
C ALA A 167 6.64 -1.40 -4.58
N ALA A 168 6.52 -1.81 -3.31
CA ALA A 168 6.47 -0.88 -2.18
C ALA A 168 7.80 -0.16 -2.00
N LEU A 169 8.93 -0.88 -2.05
CA LEU A 169 10.28 -0.31 -2.00
C LEU A 169 10.53 0.66 -3.16
N LEU A 170 10.17 0.26 -4.38
CA LEU A 170 10.28 1.13 -5.56
C LEU A 170 9.49 2.43 -5.37
N SER A 171 8.29 2.36 -4.78
CA SER A 171 7.49 3.55 -4.48
C SER A 171 8.19 4.50 -3.53
N VAL A 172 8.87 3.98 -2.49
CA VAL A 172 9.66 4.80 -1.55
C VAL A 172 10.87 5.42 -2.26
N LEU A 173 11.58 4.67 -3.09
CA LEU A 173 12.72 5.18 -3.87
C LEU A 173 12.29 6.28 -4.84
N LEU A 174 11.17 6.11 -5.55
CA LEU A 174 10.63 7.14 -6.45
C LEU A 174 10.23 8.40 -5.68
N ALA A 175 9.66 8.25 -4.47
CA ALA A 175 9.34 9.40 -3.61
C ALA A 175 10.61 10.17 -3.20
N LEU A 176 11.74 9.49 -2.99
CA LEU A 176 13.04 10.12 -2.72
C LEU A 176 13.57 10.92 -3.92
N LEU A 177 13.35 10.45 -5.15
CA LEU A 177 13.77 11.20 -6.36
C LEU A 177 13.03 12.53 -6.49
N VAL A 178 11.81 12.62 -6.02
CA VAL A 178 10.98 13.84 -6.07
C VAL A 178 11.16 14.71 -4.81
N TRP A 179 12.10 14.35 -3.93
CA TRP A 179 12.32 15.00 -2.63
C TRP A 179 12.46 16.53 -2.69
N ASN A 180 13.16 17.03 -3.70
CA ASN A 180 13.43 18.46 -3.87
C ASN A 180 12.54 19.14 -4.92
N ALA A 181 11.49 18.47 -5.39
CA ALA A 181 10.57 19.08 -6.34
C ALA A 181 9.83 20.25 -5.66
N ARG A 182 9.99 21.44 -6.22
CA ARG A 182 9.33 22.68 -5.80
C ARG A 182 8.57 23.27 -6.98
N SER A 183 7.44 23.92 -6.70
CA SER A 183 6.79 24.79 -7.67
C SER A 183 7.79 25.86 -8.09
N LYS A 184 8.01 26.03 -9.39
CA LYS A 184 8.58 27.28 -9.93
C LYS A 184 7.44 28.29 -9.97
N GLU A 185 7.49 29.31 -9.10
CA GLU A 185 6.64 30.48 -9.20
C GLU A 185 6.86 31.19 -10.53
#